data_1c8ccd82c2afe16b4240411852974948
#
_entry.id   1c8ccd82c2afe16b4240411852974948
#
_cell.length_a   1.000
_cell.length_b   1.000
_cell.length_c   1.000
_cell.angle_alpha   90.00
_cell.angle_beta   90.00
_cell.angle_gamma   90.00
#
_symmetry.space_group_name_H-M   'P 1'
#
loop_
_entity.id
_entity.type
_entity.pdbx_description
1 polymer ?
#
loop_
_entity_poly.entity_id
_entity_poly.type
_entity_poly.pdbx_seq_one_letter_code
_entity_poly.pdbx_strand_id
1 'polypeptide(L)'
;NPYEYHLNEERTVFISQQVREDSNILYGFSNKDQKKVFLLLLKVKGVGPKSALAILAGGTSEEIIGAIENRDVTYLTKFPGIGKKSAQQIILDLQGKVDFSMTNISSAPTAVNNYLSDAMLALEALGYSKKELAKIEKKISAFDFAGVDEYVKQGLKLLMNA
;
A
#
# COMPACT_ATOMS: atom_id res chain seq x y z
N ASN A 1 -11.39 4.43 -13.25
CA ASN A 1 -11.73 5.80 -13.63
C ASN A 1 -11.44 6.00 -15.13
N PRO A 2 -12.48 6.10 -16.02
CA PRO A 2 -12.26 6.21 -17.46
C PRO A 2 -11.56 7.54 -17.86
N TYR A 3 -11.61 8.55 -17.01
CA TYR A 3 -10.97 9.86 -17.28
C TYR A 3 -9.44 9.85 -17.10
N GLU A 4 -8.87 8.78 -16.57
CA GLU A 4 -7.41 8.59 -16.47
C GLU A 4 -6.79 8.08 -17.78
N TYR A 5 -7.61 7.70 -18.78
CA TYR A 5 -7.16 7.12 -20.03
C TYR A 5 -7.44 8.07 -21.19
N HIS A 6 -6.42 8.28 -22.02
CA HIS A 6 -6.54 9.10 -23.24
C HIS A 6 -6.61 8.21 -24.49
N LEU A 7 -7.31 8.70 -25.51
CA LEU A 7 -7.41 8.00 -26.79
C LEU A 7 -6.03 7.94 -27.45
N ASN A 8 -5.69 6.78 -28.04
CA ASN A 8 -4.42 6.53 -28.73
C ASN A 8 -3.17 6.52 -27.82
N GLU A 9 -3.34 6.35 -26.51
CA GLU A 9 -2.24 6.15 -25.56
C GLU A 9 -2.05 4.64 -25.32
N GLU A 10 -0.82 4.14 -25.49
CA GLU A 10 -0.45 2.78 -25.10
C GLU A 10 -0.18 2.75 -23.61
N ARG A 11 -0.92 1.92 -22.87
CA ARG A 11 -0.84 1.87 -21.42
C ARG A 11 -1.02 0.47 -20.87
N THR A 12 -0.28 0.15 -19.80
CA THR A 12 -0.50 -1.09 -19.02
C THR A 12 -1.68 -0.91 -18.07
N VAL A 13 -2.67 -1.81 -18.18
CA VAL A 13 -3.86 -1.82 -17.32
C VAL A 13 -3.85 -3.09 -16.47
N PHE A 14 -4.01 -2.94 -15.15
CA PHE A 14 -4.09 -4.04 -14.20
C PHE A 14 -5.52 -4.52 -14.09
N ILE A 15 -5.82 -5.75 -14.55
CA ILE A 15 -7.17 -6.26 -14.67
C ILE A 15 -7.53 -7.16 -13.48
N SER A 16 -8.76 -7.02 -12.97
CA SER A 16 -9.44 -7.96 -12.09
C SER A 16 -10.67 -8.50 -12.79
N GLN A 17 -10.73 -9.80 -12.97
CA GLN A 17 -11.89 -10.50 -13.55
C GLN A 17 -12.81 -10.96 -12.42
N GLN A 18 -14.09 -10.64 -12.54
CA GLN A 18 -15.14 -11.10 -11.65
C GLN A 18 -16.10 -11.95 -12.44
N VAL A 19 -16.09 -13.26 -12.16
CA VAL A 19 -16.98 -14.26 -12.80
C VAL A 19 -18.13 -14.56 -11.86
N ARG A 20 -19.35 -14.50 -12.36
CA ARG A 20 -20.58 -14.95 -11.72
C ARG A 20 -21.32 -15.88 -12.66
N GLU A 21 -22.36 -16.53 -12.20
CA GLU A 21 -23.16 -17.46 -13.02
C GLU A 21 -23.70 -16.82 -14.30
N ASP A 22 -24.06 -15.53 -14.23
CA ASP A 22 -24.74 -14.77 -15.28
C ASP A 22 -23.85 -13.68 -15.91
N SER A 23 -22.62 -13.48 -15.42
CA SER A 23 -21.79 -12.36 -15.86
C SER A 23 -20.29 -12.63 -15.71
N ASN A 24 -19.53 -12.08 -16.65
CA ASN A 24 -18.07 -12.07 -16.63
C ASN A 24 -17.60 -10.66 -16.92
N ILE A 25 -17.19 -9.94 -15.87
CA ILE A 25 -16.85 -8.53 -15.95
C ILE A 25 -15.38 -8.32 -15.62
N LEU A 26 -14.70 -7.54 -16.47
CA LEU A 26 -13.32 -7.11 -16.27
C LEU A 26 -13.31 -5.69 -15.69
N TYR A 27 -12.58 -5.52 -14.61
CA TYR A 27 -12.30 -4.23 -13.98
C TYR A 27 -10.84 -3.87 -14.20
N GLY A 28 -10.57 -2.69 -14.78
CA GLY A 28 -9.23 -2.21 -15.08
C GLY A 28 -8.79 -1.11 -14.13
N PHE A 29 -7.50 -1.11 -13.77
CA PHE A 29 -6.87 -0.16 -12.85
C PHE A 29 -5.59 0.38 -13.44
N SER A 30 -5.28 1.65 -13.19
CA SER A 30 -4.06 2.31 -13.67
C SER A 30 -2.80 1.83 -12.96
N ASN A 31 -2.92 1.32 -11.73
CA ASN A 31 -1.81 0.77 -10.96
C ASN A 31 -2.22 -0.43 -10.11
N LYS A 32 -1.22 -1.12 -9.57
CA LYS A 32 -1.41 -2.33 -8.74
C LYS A 32 -2.09 -2.01 -7.41
N ASP A 33 -1.88 -0.83 -6.86
CA ASP A 33 -2.39 -0.46 -5.54
C ASP A 33 -3.89 -0.20 -5.59
N GLN A 34 -4.38 0.48 -6.62
CA GLN A 34 -5.83 0.59 -6.88
C GLN A 34 -6.48 -0.80 -7.02
N LYS A 35 -5.84 -1.74 -7.75
CA LYS A 35 -6.35 -3.10 -7.87
C LYS A 35 -6.38 -3.82 -6.51
N LYS A 36 -5.34 -3.65 -5.67
CA LYS A 36 -5.30 -4.25 -4.32
C LYS A 36 -6.41 -3.69 -3.43
N VAL A 37 -6.55 -2.36 -3.37
CA VAL A 37 -7.63 -1.71 -2.59
C VAL A 37 -9.00 -2.16 -3.07
N PHE A 38 -9.22 -2.26 -4.39
CA PHE A 38 -10.46 -2.81 -4.94
C PHE A 38 -10.76 -4.21 -4.41
N LEU A 39 -9.79 -5.12 -4.47
CA LEU A 39 -9.95 -6.50 -4.01
C LEU A 39 -10.18 -6.58 -2.49
N LEU A 40 -9.55 -5.69 -1.70
CA LEU A 40 -9.80 -5.60 -0.27
C LEU A 40 -11.23 -5.13 0.03
N LEU A 41 -11.69 -4.09 -0.64
CA LEU A 41 -13.05 -3.58 -0.48
C LEU A 41 -14.12 -4.64 -0.84
N LEU A 42 -13.87 -5.47 -1.85
CA LEU A 42 -14.79 -6.55 -2.21
C LEU A 42 -14.90 -7.67 -1.16
N LYS A 43 -13.94 -7.79 -0.24
CA LYS A 43 -14.03 -8.76 0.88
C LYS A 43 -15.00 -8.29 1.97
N VAL A 44 -15.36 -7.01 1.98
CA VAL A 44 -16.26 -6.42 2.98
C VAL A 44 -17.70 -6.76 2.64
N LYS A 45 -18.43 -7.31 3.61
CA LYS A 45 -19.85 -7.63 3.42
C LYS A 45 -20.67 -6.36 3.13
N GLY A 46 -21.37 -6.39 2.01
CA GLY A 46 -22.22 -5.28 1.56
C GLY A 46 -21.51 -4.25 0.69
N VAL A 47 -20.22 -4.44 0.38
CA VAL A 47 -19.49 -3.63 -0.59
C VAL A 47 -19.35 -4.39 -1.90
N GLY A 48 -20.05 -3.93 -2.94
CA GLY A 48 -19.97 -4.51 -4.28
C GLY A 48 -18.97 -3.77 -5.19
N PRO A 49 -18.74 -4.30 -6.41
CA PRO A 49 -17.81 -3.68 -7.35
C PRO A 49 -18.11 -2.22 -7.69
N LYS A 50 -19.38 -1.86 -7.83
CA LYS A 50 -19.78 -0.47 -8.10
C LYS A 50 -19.39 0.47 -6.98
N SER A 51 -19.64 0.08 -5.72
CA SER A 51 -19.26 0.87 -4.54
C SER A 51 -17.74 0.94 -4.38
N ALA A 52 -17.02 -0.17 -4.59
CA ALA A 52 -15.57 -0.18 -4.54
C ALA A 52 -14.93 0.73 -5.61
N LEU A 53 -15.47 0.75 -6.84
CA LEU A 53 -15.02 1.67 -7.89
C LEU A 53 -15.34 3.13 -7.56
N ALA A 54 -16.51 3.41 -6.95
CA ALA A 54 -16.88 4.76 -6.54
C ALA A 54 -15.90 5.32 -5.48
N ILE A 55 -15.47 4.48 -4.52
CA ILE A 55 -14.45 4.84 -3.54
C ILE A 55 -13.13 5.17 -4.24
N LEU A 56 -12.66 4.29 -5.13
CA LEU A 56 -11.39 4.47 -5.85
C LEU A 56 -11.40 5.64 -6.85
N ALA A 57 -12.57 6.01 -7.37
CA ALA A 57 -12.70 7.16 -8.26
C ALA A 57 -12.66 8.51 -7.52
N GLY A 58 -12.97 8.51 -6.23
CA GLY A 58 -13.08 9.73 -5.43
C GLY A 58 -11.95 9.97 -4.44
N GLY A 59 -10.96 9.06 -4.35
CA GLY A 59 -9.80 9.20 -3.47
C GLY A 59 -8.61 8.38 -3.93
N THR A 60 -7.41 8.75 -3.49
CA THR A 60 -6.20 7.94 -3.72
C THR A 60 -6.21 6.69 -2.85
N SER A 61 -5.42 5.68 -3.23
CA SER A 61 -5.30 4.45 -2.44
C SER A 61 -4.82 4.74 -1.02
N GLU A 62 -3.89 5.66 -0.87
CA GLU A 62 -3.30 6.10 0.40
C GLU A 62 -4.35 6.79 1.30
N GLU A 63 -5.15 7.70 0.73
CA GLU A 63 -6.23 8.38 1.47
C GLU A 63 -7.29 7.41 1.96
N ILE A 64 -7.68 6.45 1.12
CA ILE A 64 -8.69 5.43 1.46
C ILE A 64 -8.16 4.54 2.60
N ILE A 65 -6.92 4.06 2.49
CA ILE A 65 -6.27 3.24 3.52
C ILE A 65 -6.12 4.06 4.80
N GLY A 66 -5.64 5.29 4.71
CA GLY A 66 -5.50 6.20 5.85
C GLY A 66 -6.83 6.43 6.57
N ALA A 67 -7.92 6.62 5.83
CA ALA A 67 -9.26 6.77 6.41
C ALA A 67 -9.74 5.51 7.14
N ILE A 68 -9.41 4.32 6.62
CA ILE A 68 -9.74 3.04 7.26
C ILE A 68 -8.97 2.89 8.59
N GLU A 69 -7.65 3.13 8.57
CA GLU A 69 -6.80 3.01 9.76
C GLU A 69 -7.14 4.05 10.83
N ASN A 70 -7.43 5.29 10.43
CA ASN A 70 -7.83 6.37 11.32
C ASN A 70 -9.31 6.32 11.75
N ARG A 71 -10.07 5.31 11.30
CA ARG A 71 -11.51 5.16 11.56
C ARG A 71 -12.36 6.35 11.10
N ASP A 72 -11.96 6.98 10.01
CA ASP A 72 -12.68 8.15 9.47
C ASP A 72 -13.93 7.72 8.69
N VAL A 73 -15.01 7.50 9.43
CA VAL A 73 -16.33 7.18 8.88
C VAL A 73 -16.82 8.32 7.98
N THR A 74 -16.52 9.58 8.34
CA THR A 74 -16.98 10.76 7.62
C THR A 74 -16.39 10.81 6.22
N TYR A 75 -15.11 10.53 6.09
CA TYR A 75 -14.44 10.44 4.79
C TYR A 75 -15.06 9.34 3.92
N LEU A 76 -15.26 8.15 4.47
CA LEU A 76 -15.80 7.02 3.71
C LEU A 76 -17.26 7.22 3.29
N THR A 77 -18.06 7.96 4.04
CA THR A 77 -19.46 8.27 3.67
C THR A 77 -19.60 9.34 2.58
N LYS A 78 -18.53 10.01 2.18
CA LYS A 78 -18.54 10.94 1.03
C LYS A 78 -18.75 10.23 -0.31
N PHE A 79 -18.42 8.94 -0.38
CA PHE A 79 -18.50 8.20 -1.61
C PHE A 79 -19.95 7.72 -1.90
N PRO A 80 -20.43 7.84 -3.14
CA PRO A 80 -21.77 7.44 -3.50
C PRO A 80 -21.98 5.93 -3.27
N GLY A 81 -23.10 5.59 -2.64
CA GLY A 81 -23.45 4.21 -2.31
C GLY A 81 -22.80 3.68 -1.03
N ILE A 82 -22.04 4.50 -0.30
CA ILE A 82 -21.49 4.17 1.01
C ILE A 82 -22.21 4.92 2.11
N GLY A 83 -23.11 4.23 2.81
CA GLY A 83 -23.77 4.75 3.99
C GLY A 83 -22.91 4.55 5.26
N LYS A 84 -23.35 5.16 6.36
CA LYS A 84 -22.64 5.09 7.66
C LYS A 84 -22.39 3.64 8.12
N LYS A 85 -23.36 2.74 7.91
CA LYS A 85 -23.24 1.32 8.24
C LYS A 85 -22.17 0.62 7.41
N SER A 86 -22.14 0.90 6.09
CA SER A 86 -21.12 0.33 5.19
C SER A 86 -19.73 0.86 5.50
N ALA A 87 -19.59 2.15 5.81
CA ALA A 87 -18.32 2.76 6.21
C ALA A 87 -17.78 2.13 7.50
N GLN A 88 -18.62 1.93 8.51
CA GLN A 88 -18.25 1.25 9.74
C GLN A 88 -17.83 -0.20 9.50
N GLN A 89 -18.54 -0.91 8.62
CA GLN A 89 -18.20 -2.28 8.25
C GLN A 89 -16.85 -2.37 7.53
N ILE A 90 -16.58 -1.43 6.61
CA ILE A 90 -15.28 -1.33 5.92
C ILE A 90 -14.15 -1.19 6.95
N ILE A 91 -14.29 -0.29 7.91
CA ILE A 91 -13.30 -0.07 8.96
C ILE A 91 -13.13 -1.34 9.80
N LEU A 92 -14.23 -1.94 10.26
CA LEU A 92 -14.18 -3.14 11.12
C LEU A 92 -13.50 -4.32 10.43
N ASP A 93 -13.79 -4.54 9.15
CA ASP A 93 -13.29 -5.68 8.40
C ASP A 93 -11.84 -5.50 7.93
N LEU A 94 -11.42 -4.26 7.65
CA LEU A 94 -10.13 -3.98 7.00
C LEU A 94 -9.09 -3.33 7.92
N GLN A 95 -9.46 -2.65 8.98
CA GLN A 95 -8.51 -2.03 9.90
C GLN A 95 -7.51 -3.06 10.45
N GLY A 96 -6.22 -2.73 10.44
CA GLY A 96 -5.14 -3.60 10.87
C GLY A 96 -4.86 -4.81 9.98
N LYS A 97 -5.58 -4.94 8.84
CA LYS A 97 -5.36 -5.99 7.85
C LYS A 97 -4.76 -5.44 6.56
N VAL A 98 -4.64 -4.13 6.45
CA VAL A 98 -4.03 -3.46 5.32
C VAL A 98 -2.57 -3.23 5.66
N ASP A 99 -1.70 -4.13 5.19
CA ASP A 99 -0.26 -3.95 5.32
C ASP A 99 0.21 -2.73 4.54
N PHE A 100 0.58 -1.66 5.25
CA PHE A 100 1.19 -0.47 4.67
C PHE A 100 2.51 -0.76 3.94
N SER A 101 3.17 -1.85 4.26
CA SER A 101 4.37 -2.31 3.56
C SER A 101 4.13 -2.67 2.08
N MET A 102 2.85 -2.77 1.66
CA MET A 102 2.49 -3.02 0.26
C MET A 102 2.20 -1.75 -0.56
N THR A 103 2.11 -0.56 0.06
CA THR A 103 1.87 0.71 -0.63
C THR A 103 3.16 1.46 -1.01
N ASN A 104 4.33 0.98 -0.55
CA ASN A 104 5.61 1.64 -0.79
C ASN A 104 6.31 1.26 -2.11
N ILE A 105 5.56 0.83 -3.14
CA ILE A 105 6.15 0.58 -4.46
C ILE A 105 5.39 1.36 -5.54
N SER A 106 5.18 2.63 -5.39
CA SER A 106 4.96 3.60 -6.49
C SER A 106 4.45 4.95 -5.98
N SER A 107 5.26 5.69 -5.32
CA SER A 107 5.20 7.14 -5.41
C SER A 107 6.54 7.62 -5.93
N ALA A 108 6.50 8.32 -7.07
CA ALA A 108 7.63 9.06 -7.57
C ALA A 108 8.17 10.04 -6.51
N PRO A 109 9.43 10.43 -6.54
CA PRO A 109 10.25 10.66 -5.38
C PRO A 109 9.99 12.02 -4.74
N THR A 110 9.36 12.03 -3.56
CA THR A 110 9.85 12.91 -2.51
C THR A 110 10.78 12.05 -1.66
N ALA A 111 12.05 12.16 -1.95
CA ALA A 111 13.11 11.42 -1.30
C ALA A 111 13.18 11.79 0.18
N VAL A 112 12.58 10.95 1.01
CA VAL A 112 13.17 10.61 2.29
C VAL A 112 13.71 9.20 2.11
N ASN A 113 15.02 9.08 1.95
CA ASN A 113 15.73 7.83 1.73
C ASN A 113 15.45 6.86 2.88
N ASN A 114 14.46 5.97 2.73
CA ASN A 114 14.17 4.90 3.68
C ASN A 114 15.10 3.67 3.49
N TYR A 115 16.17 3.81 2.68
CA TYR A 115 17.15 2.73 2.48
C TYR A 115 17.75 2.22 3.79
N LEU A 116 17.92 3.09 4.77
CA LEU A 116 18.38 2.69 6.10
C LEU A 116 17.37 1.80 6.81
N SER A 117 16.09 2.17 6.81
CA SER A 117 15.01 1.39 7.44
C SER A 117 14.87 0.01 6.80
N ASP A 118 14.89 -0.06 5.47
CA ASP A 118 14.77 -1.29 4.72
C ASP A 118 16.00 -2.21 4.94
N ALA A 119 17.19 -1.62 5.03
CA ALA A 119 18.41 -2.34 5.37
C ALA A 119 18.38 -2.89 6.80
N MET A 120 17.83 -2.15 7.76
CA MET A 120 17.69 -2.63 9.15
C MET A 120 16.73 -3.81 9.24
N LEU A 121 15.60 -3.76 8.50
CA LEU A 121 14.67 -4.90 8.39
C LEU A 121 15.31 -6.13 7.73
N ALA A 122 16.13 -5.92 6.70
CA ALA A 122 16.87 -7.01 6.06
C ALA A 122 17.88 -7.66 7.01
N LEU A 123 18.59 -6.87 7.80
CA LEU A 123 19.53 -7.38 8.82
C LEU A 123 18.81 -8.12 9.96
N GLU A 124 17.62 -7.66 10.38
CA GLU A 124 16.77 -8.37 11.34
C GLU A 124 16.32 -9.73 10.77
N ALA A 125 15.94 -9.78 9.50
CA ALA A 125 15.58 -11.02 8.80
C ALA A 125 16.76 -12.01 8.66
N LEU A 126 18.00 -11.51 8.62
CA LEU A 126 19.23 -12.31 8.64
C LEU A 126 19.59 -12.85 10.05
N GLY A 127 18.78 -12.50 11.08
CA GLY A 127 18.90 -13.07 12.42
C GLY A 127 19.62 -12.18 13.44
N TYR A 128 19.96 -10.95 13.10
CA TYR A 128 20.58 -10.02 14.05
C TYR A 128 19.53 -9.44 15.02
N SER A 129 19.89 -9.36 16.30
CA SER A 129 18.96 -8.87 17.32
C SER A 129 18.75 -7.35 17.25
N LYS A 130 17.57 -6.87 17.69
CA LYS A 130 17.25 -5.43 17.76
C LYS A 130 18.26 -4.62 18.57
N LYS A 131 18.90 -5.24 19.58
CA LYS A 131 19.93 -4.59 20.40
C LYS A 131 21.24 -4.37 19.63
N GLU A 132 21.63 -5.31 18.77
CA GLU A 132 22.78 -5.19 17.90
C GLU A 132 22.53 -4.17 16.80
N LEU A 133 21.34 -4.21 16.19
CA LEU A 133 20.94 -3.26 15.18
C LEU A 133 20.89 -1.81 15.70
N ALA A 134 20.36 -1.57 16.89
CA ALA A 134 20.33 -0.24 17.48
C ALA A 134 21.73 0.37 17.74
N LYS A 135 22.75 -0.47 17.96
CA LYS A 135 24.15 0.00 18.12
C LYS A 135 24.75 0.52 16.82
N ILE A 136 24.41 -0.12 15.70
CA ILE A 136 24.96 0.22 14.40
C ILE A 136 24.12 1.26 13.66
N GLU A 137 22.84 1.41 13.98
CA GLU A 137 21.90 2.35 13.34
C GLU A 137 22.45 3.77 13.34
N LYS A 138 22.93 4.25 14.49
CA LYS A 138 23.53 5.60 14.62
C LYS A 138 24.82 5.77 13.80
N LYS A 139 25.57 4.67 13.58
CA LYS A 139 26.78 4.72 12.78
C LYS A 139 26.47 4.66 11.29
N ILE A 140 25.48 3.88 10.91
CA ILE A 140 25.07 3.71 9.52
C ILE A 140 24.28 4.94 9.03
N SER A 141 23.48 5.58 9.88
CA SER A 141 22.72 6.79 9.52
C SER A 141 23.60 8.00 9.17
N ALA A 142 24.90 7.96 9.53
CA ALA A 142 25.87 8.98 9.14
C ALA A 142 26.34 8.83 7.68
N PHE A 143 26.00 7.73 7.00
CA PHE A 143 26.33 7.48 5.60
C PHE A 143 25.11 7.77 4.72
N ASP A 144 25.35 8.31 3.54
CA ASP A 144 24.32 8.56 2.52
C ASP A 144 24.60 7.65 1.32
N PHE A 145 24.02 6.45 1.38
CA PHE A 145 24.17 5.45 0.32
C PHE A 145 22.97 5.52 -0.65
N ALA A 146 23.24 5.20 -1.91
CA ALA A 146 22.24 5.28 -2.99
C ALA A 146 21.28 4.07 -3.05
N GLY A 147 21.50 3.02 -2.22
CA GLY A 147 20.68 1.80 -2.24
C GLY A 147 20.73 1.00 -0.94
N VAL A 148 19.70 0.15 -0.75
CA VAL A 148 19.55 -0.73 0.43
C VAL A 148 20.72 -1.69 0.59
N ASP A 149 21.23 -2.24 -0.50
CA ASP A 149 22.32 -3.21 -0.54
C ASP A 149 23.63 -2.64 0.01
N GLU A 150 23.91 -1.36 -0.20
CA GLU A 150 25.09 -0.69 0.37
C GLU A 150 24.95 -0.53 1.89
N TYR A 151 23.75 -0.13 2.36
CA TYR A 151 23.45 -0.08 3.79
C TYR A 151 23.54 -1.45 4.45
N VAL A 152 23.04 -2.52 3.82
CA VAL A 152 23.15 -3.91 4.34
C VAL A 152 24.60 -4.35 4.41
N LYS A 153 25.41 -4.14 3.36
CA LYS A 153 26.83 -4.47 3.35
C LYS A 153 27.61 -3.77 4.46
N GLN A 154 27.34 -2.48 4.64
CA GLN A 154 28.00 -1.69 5.70
C GLN A 154 27.52 -2.14 7.08
N GLY A 155 26.23 -2.46 7.24
CA GLY A 155 25.68 -3.00 8.47
C GLY A 155 26.34 -4.31 8.88
N LEU A 156 26.46 -5.26 7.96
CA LEU A 156 27.16 -6.52 8.19
C LEU A 156 28.62 -6.30 8.61
N LYS A 157 29.32 -5.38 7.92
CA LYS A 157 30.71 -5.05 8.24
C LYS A 157 30.88 -4.48 9.65
N LEU A 158 29.94 -3.65 10.10
CA LEU A 158 29.94 -3.08 11.44
C LEU A 158 29.57 -4.11 12.52
N LEU A 159 28.67 -5.05 12.20
CA LEU A 159 28.27 -6.14 13.10
C LEU A 159 29.38 -7.20 13.28
N MET A 160 30.13 -7.47 12.22
CA MET A 160 31.26 -8.41 12.29
C MET A 160 32.48 -7.84 13.04
N ASN A 161 32.59 -6.52 13.17
CA ASN A 161 33.71 -5.83 13.83
C ASN A 161 33.29 -5.23 15.21
N ALA A 162 32.11 -5.60 15.71
CA ALA A 162 31.58 -5.21 17.03
C ALA A 162 31.64 -6.41 18.00
#